data_5f6d15b4d55a5c5a10d2caea6493b374
#
_entry.id   5f6d15b4d55a5c5a10d2caea6493b374
#
_cell.length_a   1.000
_cell.length_b   1.000
_cell.length_c   1.000
_cell.angle_alpha   90.00
_cell.angle_beta   90.00
_cell.angle_gamma   90.00
#
_symmetry.space_group_name_H-M   'P 1'
#
loop_
_entity.id
_entity.type
_entity.pdbx_description
1 polymer ?
#
loop_
_entity_poly.entity_id
_entity_poly.type
_entity_poly.pdbx_seq_one_letter_code
_entity_poly.pdbx_strand_id
1 'polypeptide(L)'
;LGLHNKPKTEILQPKEEAMAKIGLDSYKEIAKEISDKSITLVKNEENIFPINPEKHKRVLLVNVKGIANGITDLMGGGKKTPIEQIKELLEQEGFEVEIYESAMEKIMKLPKEQILMKLLDVYSQKRPISELTGKYDLIINVANVGANTHQRIEWTMAKGTPDMPFYVHEIPTIFVSVLSPFHLADVPQVQTYINTYDSQDYTL
;
A
#
# COMPACT_ATOMS: atom_id res chain seq x y z
N LEU A 1 29.39 6.92 21.70
CA LEU A 1 29.46 5.46 21.93
C LEU A 1 30.89 4.95 22.16
N GLY A 2 31.96 5.69 21.75
CA GLY A 2 33.35 5.35 22.01
C GLY A 2 33.87 4.09 21.29
N LEU A 3 33.13 3.52 20.37
CA LEU A 3 33.48 2.28 19.64
C LEU A 3 34.77 2.42 18.86
N HIS A 4 35.12 3.61 18.37
CA HIS A 4 36.32 3.89 17.64
C HIS A 4 37.59 3.76 18.49
N ASN A 5 37.48 3.76 19.82
CA ASN A 5 38.59 3.60 20.76
C ASN A 5 38.77 2.14 21.20
N LYS A 6 37.91 1.22 20.77
CA LYS A 6 37.97 -0.19 21.14
C LYS A 6 38.69 -1.02 20.09
N PRO A 7 39.51 -2.01 20.45
CA PRO A 7 40.04 -2.97 19.50
C PRO A 7 38.88 -3.76 18.84
N LYS A 8 39.07 -4.16 17.59
CA LYS A 8 38.04 -4.91 16.84
C LYS A 8 37.55 -6.16 17.55
N THR A 9 38.44 -6.83 18.29
CA THR A 9 38.13 -8.04 19.09
C THR A 9 37.15 -7.78 20.24
N GLU A 10 37.04 -6.54 20.73
CA GLU A 10 36.05 -6.15 21.75
C GLU A 10 34.73 -5.65 21.16
N ILE A 11 34.73 -5.32 19.86
CA ILE A 11 33.53 -4.82 19.17
C ILE A 11 32.73 -5.98 18.56
N LEU A 12 33.46 -7.00 18.05
CA LEU A 12 32.85 -8.15 17.39
C LEU A 12 32.53 -9.22 18.45
N GLN A 13 31.25 -9.48 18.63
CA GLN A 13 30.78 -10.62 19.43
C GLN A 13 30.96 -11.93 18.63
N PRO A 14 31.22 -13.07 19.30
CA PRO A 14 31.18 -14.38 18.67
C PRO A 14 29.85 -14.57 17.95
N LYS A 15 29.87 -15.17 16.73
CA LYS A 15 28.70 -15.33 15.89
C LYS A 15 27.53 -16.00 16.63
N GLU A 16 27.79 -17.01 17.43
CA GLU A 16 26.80 -17.77 18.19
C GLU A 16 26.10 -16.90 19.24
N GLU A 17 26.86 -16.06 19.98
CA GLU A 17 26.29 -15.13 20.96
C GLU A 17 25.48 -14.02 20.29
N ALA A 18 25.91 -13.56 19.13
CA ALA A 18 25.18 -12.56 18.36
C ALA A 18 23.86 -13.13 17.83
N MET A 19 23.91 -14.33 17.24
CA MET A 19 22.72 -15.01 16.71
C MET A 19 21.69 -15.35 17.79
N ALA A 20 22.13 -15.69 19.01
CA ALA A 20 21.25 -15.95 20.14
C ALA A 20 20.47 -14.73 20.62
N LYS A 21 20.86 -13.53 20.21
CA LYS A 21 20.21 -12.25 20.58
C LYS A 21 19.38 -11.63 19.46
N ILE A 22 19.36 -12.24 18.26
CA ILE A 22 18.62 -11.74 17.10
C ILE A 22 17.28 -12.46 17.01
N GLY A 23 16.21 -11.69 16.81
CA GLY A 23 14.88 -12.23 16.54
C GLY A 23 14.19 -12.90 17.74
N LEU A 24 14.52 -12.49 18.96
CA LEU A 24 13.84 -12.98 20.16
C LEU A 24 12.35 -12.62 20.12
N ASP A 25 11.49 -13.51 20.63
CA ASP A 25 10.04 -13.27 20.68
C ASP A 25 9.69 -12.02 21.50
N SER A 26 10.42 -11.75 22.57
CA SER A 26 10.28 -10.50 23.33
C SER A 26 10.54 -9.23 22.51
N TYR A 27 11.41 -9.29 21.51
CA TYR A 27 11.63 -8.15 20.61
C TYR A 27 10.50 -7.99 19.59
N LYS A 28 9.88 -9.10 19.18
CA LYS A 28 8.69 -9.06 18.31
C LYS A 28 7.49 -8.44 19.03
N GLU A 29 7.30 -8.77 20.31
CA GLU A 29 6.27 -8.15 21.15
C GLU A 29 6.47 -6.64 21.28
N ILE A 30 7.70 -6.20 21.54
CA ILE A 30 8.02 -4.78 21.58
C ILE A 30 7.81 -4.10 20.23
N ALA A 31 8.23 -4.74 19.14
CA ALA A 31 8.03 -4.23 17.79
C ALA A 31 6.54 -4.08 17.47
N LYS A 32 5.72 -5.06 17.84
CA LYS A 32 4.27 -4.98 17.70
C LYS A 32 3.67 -3.84 18.51
N GLU A 33 4.06 -3.69 19.77
CA GLU A 33 3.57 -2.59 20.61
C GLU A 33 3.94 -1.20 20.02
N ILE A 34 5.16 -1.06 19.49
CA ILE A 34 5.60 0.16 18.81
C ILE A 34 4.74 0.40 17.57
N SER A 35 4.52 -0.62 16.77
CA SER A 35 3.70 -0.54 15.57
C SER A 35 2.26 -0.12 15.88
N ASP A 36 1.60 -0.80 16.82
CA ASP A 36 0.23 -0.48 17.25
C ASP A 36 0.09 0.98 17.70
N LYS A 37 1.13 1.53 18.36
CA LYS A 37 1.15 2.92 18.83
C LYS A 37 1.56 3.94 17.77
N SER A 38 2.22 3.51 16.71
CA SER A 38 2.71 4.40 15.65
C SER A 38 1.68 4.66 14.56
N ILE A 39 0.76 3.73 14.30
CA ILE A 39 -0.28 3.91 13.29
C ILE A 39 -1.05 5.20 13.58
N THR A 40 -1.07 6.08 12.57
CA THR A 40 -1.59 7.43 12.74
C THR A 40 -2.71 7.72 11.74
N LEU A 41 -3.91 7.96 12.25
CA LEU A 41 -5.01 8.51 11.47
C LEU A 41 -4.79 10.03 11.34
N VAL A 42 -4.23 10.44 10.20
CA VAL A 42 -3.84 11.84 9.97
C VAL A 42 -5.03 12.69 9.53
N LYS A 43 -5.94 12.11 8.78
CA LYS A 43 -7.12 12.79 8.21
C LYS A 43 -8.32 11.85 8.25
N ASN A 44 -9.49 12.34 8.69
CA ASN A 44 -10.75 11.58 8.73
C ASN A 44 -11.94 12.53 8.62
N GLU A 45 -12.04 13.27 7.53
CA GLU A 45 -13.06 14.30 7.33
C GLU A 45 -14.46 13.69 7.16
N GLU A 46 -14.58 12.49 6.60
CA GLU A 46 -15.86 11.80 6.40
C GLU A 46 -16.27 10.90 7.58
N ASN A 47 -15.43 10.80 8.62
CA ASN A 47 -15.68 9.92 9.76
C ASN A 47 -15.96 8.46 9.35
N ILE A 48 -15.19 7.93 8.40
CA ILE A 48 -15.35 6.56 7.89
C ILE A 48 -15.01 5.53 8.98
N PHE A 49 -14.04 5.84 9.84
CA PHE A 49 -13.63 4.94 10.91
C PHE A 49 -14.56 4.96 12.12
N PRO A 50 -14.78 3.79 12.74
CA PRO A 50 -14.28 2.46 12.33
C PRO A 50 -15.02 1.93 11.08
N ILE A 51 -14.27 1.25 10.19
CA ILE A 51 -14.91 0.53 9.08
C ILE A 51 -15.64 -0.70 9.62
N ASN A 52 -16.77 -1.05 8.97
CA ASN A 52 -17.63 -2.12 9.42
C ASN A 52 -18.15 -2.89 8.20
N PRO A 53 -18.03 -4.25 8.14
CA PRO A 53 -18.50 -5.05 7.03
C PRO A 53 -20.03 -5.00 6.81
N GLU A 54 -20.82 -4.62 7.83
CA GLU A 54 -22.26 -4.39 7.66
C GLU A 54 -22.57 -3.17 6.79
N LYS A 55 -21.70 -2.14 6.87
CA LYS A 55 -21.87 -0.87 6.14
C LYS A 55 -21.00 -0.79 4.88
N HIS A 56 -19.80 -1.37 4.91
CA HIS A 56 -18.80 -1.25 3.86
C HIS A 56 -18.37 -2.63 3.35
N LYS A 57 -19.34 -3.49 3.00
CA LYS A 57 -19.11 -4.90 2.75
C LYS A 57 -18.17 -5.16 1.58
N ARG A 58 -18.36 -4.44 0.46
CA ARG A 58 -17.63 -4.64 -0.79
C ARG A 58 -16.51 -3.64 -0.91
N VAL A 59 -15.29 -4.12 -0.76
CA VAL A 59 -14.08 -3.28 -0.72
C VAL A 59 -13.25 -3.47 -1.99
N LEU A 60 -12.90 -2.35 -2.62
CA LEU A 60 -11.92 -2.33 -3.70
C LEU A 60 -10.56 -1.90 -3.13
N LEU A 61 -9.57 -2.79 -3.18
CA LEU A 61 -8.18 -2.46 -2.87
C LEU A 61 -7.44 -2.00 -4.13
N VAL A 62 -6.78 -0.87 -4.04
CA VAL A 62 -6.01 -0.28 -5.15
C VAL A 62 -4.54 -0.20 -4.75
N ASN A 63 -3.67 -0.88 -5.48
CA ASN A 63 -2.23 -0.77 -5.27
C ASN A 63 -1.70 0.50 -5.93
N VAL A 64 -1.32 1.48 -5.11
CA VAL A 64 -0.70 2.72 -5.58
C VAL A 64 0.80 2.50 -5.72
N LYS A 65 1.28 2.45 -6.95
CA LYS A 65 2.70 2.23 -7.28
C LYS A 65 3.43 3.55 -7.49
N GLY A 66 4.67 3.63 -7.01
CA GLY A 66 5.61 4.67 -7.41
C GLY A 66 6.31 4.27 -8.73
N ILE A 67 6.94 5.23 -9.40
CA ILE A 67 7.64 5.01 -10.67
C ILE A 67 8.70 3.90 -10.57
N ALA A 68 9.33 3.73 -9.42
CA ALA A 68 10.42 2.78 -9.20
C ALA A 68 9.98 1.38 -8.73
N ASN A 69 8.70 1.17 -8.41
CA ASN A 69 8.25 -0.10 -7.82
C ASN A 69 8.28 -1.30 -8.78
N GLY A 70 8.33 -1.06 -10.09
CA GLY A 70 8.42 -2.13 -11.07
C GLY A 70 9.67 -3.01 -10.94
N ILE A 71 10.76 -2.49 -10.38
CA ILE A 71 12.01 -3.24 -10.18
C ILE A 71 11.99 -3.99 -8.85
N THR A 72 11.44 -3.40 -7.79
CA THR A 72 11.35 -4.04 -6.48
C THR A 72 10.33 -5.18 -6.44
N ASP A 73 9.22 -5.06 -7.15
CA ASP A 73 8.23 -6.14 -7.30
C ASP A 73 8.83 -7.36 -8.03
N LEU A 74 9.75 -7.12 -8.96
CA LEU A 74 10.46 -8.19 -9.68
C LEU A 74 11.53 -8.90 -8.83
N MET A 75 12.10 -8.19 -7.83
CA MET A 75 13.17 -8.69 -6.95
C MET A 75 12.65 -9.22 -5.61
N GLY A 76 11.40 -9.01 -5.28
CA GLY A 76 10.78 -9.37 -3.98
C GLY A 76 10.42 -10.83 -3.85
N GLY A 77 11.40 -11.70 -3.91
CA GLY A 77 11.40 -13.16 -3.78
C GLY A 77 10.29 -13.79 -2.93
N GLY A 78 9.07 -13.89 -3.44
CA GLY A 78 8.06 -14.83 -2.93
C GLY A 78 7.34 -14.46 -1.62
N LYS A 79 7.56 -13.28 -1.06
CA LYS A 79 6.77 -12.79 0.08
C LYS A 79 5.47 -12.15 -0.43
N LYS A 80 4.40 -12.31 0.34
CA LYS A 80 3.14 -11.60 0.09
C LYS A 80 3.37 -10.09 0.09
N THR A 81 2.74 -9.41 -0.84
CA THR A 81 2.75 -7.95 -0.88
C THR A 81 1.86 -7.37 0.23
N PRO A 82 2.10 -6.14 0.70
CA PRO A 82 1.24 -5.51 1.70
C PRO A 82 -0.24 -5.49 1.31
N ILE A 83 -0.57 -5.31 0.04
CA ILE A 83 -1.95 -5.31 -0.40
C ILE A 83 -2.61 -6.69 -0.31
N GLU A 84 -1.87 -7.77 -0.55
CA GLU A 84 -2.36 -9.13 -0.38
C GLU A 84 -2.57 -9.48 1.09
N GLN A 85 -1.70 -9.00 1.98
CA GLN A 85 -1.85 -9.16 3.43
C GLN A 85 -3.08 -8.41 3.94
N ILE A 86 -3.26 -7.13 3.56
CA ILE A 86 -4.44 -6.34 3.91
C ILE A 86 -5.72 -7.00 3.39
N LYS A 87 -5.71 -7.54 2.17
CA LYS A 87 -6.84 -8.28 1.63
C LYS A 87 -7.24 -9.45 2.53
N GLU A 88 -6.28 -10.29 2.91
CA GLU A 88 -6.55 -11.46 3.76
C GLU A 88 -7.10 -11.07 5.13
N LEU A 89 -6.55 -10.02 5.74
CA LEU A 89 -7.03 -9.52 7.04
C LEU A 89 -8.47 -9.01 6.95
N LEU A 90 -8.78 -8.22 5.92
CA LEU A 90 -10.14 -7.73 5.72
C LEU A 90 -11.13 -8.86 5.43
N GLU A 91 -10.74 -9.87 4.64
CA GLU A 91 -11.58 -11.03 4.38
C GLU A 91 -11.85 -11.86 5.65
N GLN A 92 -10.88 -11.97 6.56
CA GLN A 92 -11.05 -12.61 7.87
C GLN A 92 -12.07 -11.85 8.74
N GLU A 93 -12.13 -10.54 8.63
CA GLU A 93 -13.11 -9.68 9.33
C GLU A 93 -14.49 -9.62 8.62
N GLY A 94 -14.68 -10.36 7.54
CA GLY A 94 -15.97 -10.52 6.87
C GLY A 94 -16.25 -9.55 5.72
N PHE A 95 -15.24 -8.81 5.26
CA PHE A 95 -15.36 -7.99 4.05
C PHE A 95 -15.25 -8.83 2.78
N GLU A 96 -15.89 -8.39 1.71
CA GLU A 96 -15.73 -8.93 0.35
C GLU A 96 -14.71 -8.06 -0.39
N VAL A 97 -13.49 -8.57 -0.63
CA VAL A 97 -12.38 -7.76 -1.09
C VAL A 97 -11.92 -8.13 -2.50
N GLU A 98 -11.88 -7.15 -3.39
CA GLU A 98 -11.32 -7.28 -4.73
C GLU A 98 -10.08 -6.38 -4.86
N ILE A 99 -8.99 -6.92 -5.40
CA ILE A 99 -7.83 -6.10 -5.76
C ILE A 99 -8.05 -5.56 -7.17
N TYR A 100 -7.93 -4.24 -7.32
CA TYR A 100 -8.04 -3.58 -8.61
C TYR A 100 -6.89 -3.98 -9.53
N GLU A 101 -7.22 -4.57 -10.64
CA GLU A 101 -6.28 -4.86 -11.71
C GLU A 101 -6.45 -3.86 -12.84
N SER A 102 -5.44 -3.03 -13.06
CA SER A 102 -5.48 -1.98 -14.05
C SER A 102 -5.57 -2.52 -15.47
N ALA A 103 -6.30 -1.83 -16.36
CA ALA A 103 -6.37 -2.22 -17.76
C ALA A 103 -4.98 -2.17 -18.41
N MET A 104 -4.11 -1.26 -17.97
CA MET A 104 -2.71 -1.22 -18.41
C MET A 104 -1.95 -2.48 -18.03
N GLU A 105 -2.10 -2.96 -16.79
CA GLU A 105 -1.45 -4.21 -16.36
C GLU A 105 -1.94 -5.41 -17.18
N LYS A 106 -3.24 -5.46 -17.50
CA LYS A 106 -3.81 -6.49 -18.39
C LYS A 106 -3.23 -6.42 -19.79
N ILE A 107 -3.13 -5.22 -20.34
CA ILE A 107 -2.61 -4.99 -21.70
C ILE A 107 -1.12 -5.36 -21.79
N MET A 108 -0.33 -5.02 -20.80
CA MET A 108 1.10 -5.34 -20.78
C MET A 108 1.41 -6.83 -20.71
N LYS A 109 0.44 -7.66 -20.33
CA LYS A 109 0.53 -9.13 -20.37
C LYS A 109 0.21 -9.72 -21.75
N LEU A 110 -0.28 -8.91 -22.69
CA LEU A 110 -0.63 -9.36 -24.04
C LEU A 110 0.60 -9.47 -24.96
N PRO A 111 0.49 -10.22 -26.09
CA PRO A 111 1.49 -10.20 -27.15
C PRO A 111 1.71 -8.78 -27.69
N LYS A 112 2.96 -8.45 -28.03
CA LYS A 112 3.37 -7.08 -28.45
C LYS A 112 2.51 -6.51 -29.58
N GLU A 113 2.08 -7.35 -30.49
CA GLU A 113 1.27 -6.98 -31.63
C GLU A 113 -0.13 -6.46 -31.27
N GLN A 114 -0.64 -6.87 -30.10
CA GLN A 114 -1.97 -6.49 -29.62
C GLN A 114 -1.94 -5.28 -28.68
N ILE A 115 -0.77 -4.95 -28.09
CA ILE A 115 -0.63 -3.92 -27.07
C ILE A 115 -1.10 -2.56 -27.59
N LEU A 116 -0.64 -2.14 -28.77
CA LEU A 116 -0.93 -0.81 -29.31
C LEU A 116 -2.44 -0.59 -29.56
N MET A 117 -3.10 -1.57 -30.14
CA MET A 117 -4.55 -1.48 -30.41
C MET A 117 -5.34 -1.45 -29.10
N LYS A 118 -4.96 -2.27 -28.12
CA LYS A 118 -5.64 -2.31 -26.83
C LYS A 118 -5.38 -1.05 -25.99
N LEU A 119 -4.22 -0.44 -26.10
CA LEU A 119 -3.95 0.88 -25.50
C LEU A 119 -4.92 1.94 -26.03
N LEU A 120 -5.11 2.01 -27.34
CA LEU A 120 -6.06 2.95 -27.96
C LEU A 120 -7.49 2.72 -27.46
N ASP A 121 -7.89 1.45 -27.34
CA ASP A 121 -9.20 1.10 -26.78
C ASP A 121 -9.39 1.64 -25.35
N VAL A 122 -8.39 1.47 -24.47
CA VAL A 122 -8.46 1.95 -23.06
C VAL A 122 -8.58 3.46 -23.00
N TYR A 123 -7.79 4.19 -23.79
CA TYR A 123 -7.87 5.65 -23.81
C TYR A 123 -9.17 6.19 -24.41
N SER A 124 -9.85 5.41 -25.24
CA SER A 124 -11.13 5.80 -25.84
C SER A 124 -12.35 5.43 -25.00
N GLN A 125 -12.21 4.52 -24.03
CA GLN A 125 -13.33 4.06 -23.21
C GLN A 125 -13.71 5.10 -22.14
N LYS A 126 -14.98 5.49 -22.14
CA LYS A 126 -15.59 6.20 -21.03
C LYS A 126 -16.12 5.17 -20.03
N ARG A 127 -15.58 5.14 -18.83
CA ARG A 127 -16.10 4.31 -17.73
C ARG A 127 -17.01 5.18 -16.86
N PRO A 128 -18.32 4.96 -16.84
CA PRO A 128 -19.19 5.71 -15.97
C PRO A 128 -18.91 5.35 -14.51
N ILE A 129 -18.93 6.35 -13.64
CA ILE A 129 -18.72 6.17 -12.20
C ILE A 129 -19.72 5.18 -11.58
N SER A 130 -20.92 5.05 -12.18
CA SER A 130 -21.94 4.10 -11.75
C SER A 130 -21.48 2.64 -11.75
N GLU A 131 -20.49 2.28 -12.57
CA GLU A 131 -19.89 0.94 -12.54
C GLU A 131 -19.17 0.66 -11.22
N LEU A 132 -18.54 1.67 -10.63
CA LEU A 132 -17.83 1.55 -9.35
C LEU A 132 -18.79 1.73 -8.17
N THR A 133 -19.62 2.77 -8.17
CA THR A 133 -20.55 3.06 -7.06
C THR A 133 -21.62 1.96 -6.89
N GLY A 134 -21.99 1.28 -7.97
CA GLY A 134 -22.89 0.12 -7.90
C GLY A 134 -22.23 -1.17 -7.41
N LYS A 135 -20.89 -1.25 -7.48
CA LYS A 135 -20.15 -2.47 -7.18
C LYS A 135 -19.44 -2.46 -5.83
N TYR A 136 -18.96 -1.30 -5.38
CA TYR A 136 -18.18 -1.19 -4.15
C TYR A 136 -18.76 -0.18 -3.17
N ASP A 137 -18.59 -0.45 -1.89
CA ASP A 137 -19.03 0.39 -0.78
C ASP A 137 -17.87 1.21 -0.19
N LEU A 138 -16.63 0.75 -0.42
CA LEU A 138 -15.39 1.36 0.08
C LEU A 138 -14.23 1.12 -0.89
N ILE A 139 -13.39 2.14 -1.07
CA ILE A 139 -12.11 2.02 -1.76
C ILE A 139 -10.98 2.22 -0.76
N ILE A 140 -9.99 1.33 -0.76
CA ILE A 140 -8.77 1.48 0.03
C ILE A 140 -7.57 1.52 -0.92
N ASN A 141 -6.92 2.67 -0.97
CA ASN A 141 -5.67 2.85 -1.72
C ASN A 141 -4.49 2.51 -0.81
N VAL A 142 -3.66 1.58 -1.21
CA VAL A 142 -2.48 1.14 -0.45
C VAL A 142 -1.22 1.59 -1.17
N ALA A 143 -0.48 2.52 -0.58
CA ALA A 143 0.75 3.06 -1.15
C ALA A 143 1.97 2.50 -0.42
N ASN A 144 2.58 1.48 -0.99
CA ASN A 144 3.87 0.93 -0.54
C ASN A 144 5.01 1.56 -1.35
N VAL A 145 5.20 2.86 -1.20
CA VAL A 145 6.21 3.64 -1.93
C VAL A 145 7.24 4.16 -0.95
N GLY A 146 8.50 3.77 -1.14
CA GLY A 146 9.60 4.15 -0.25
C GLY A 146 9.87 5.66 -0.24
N ALA A 147 10.41 6.14 0.88
CA ALA A 147 10.80 7.54 1.07
C ALA A 147 12.11 7.92 0.36
N ASN A 148 12.61 7.11 -0.56
CA ASN A 148 13.81 7.43 -1.32
C ASN A 148 13.61 8.77 -2.05
N THR A 149 14.62 9.60 -1.98
CA THR A 149 14.68 10.94 -2.58
C THR A 149 13.99 10.96 -3.94
N HIS A 150 12.95 11.77 -4.08
CA HIS A 150 12.17 12.00 -5.31
C HIS A 150 11.07 10.98 -5.66
N GLN A 151 10.77 9.98 -4.84
CA GLN A 151 9.61 9.13 -5.07
C GLN A 151 8.34 9.81 -4.57
N ARG A 152 7.64 10.45 -5.49
CA ARG A 152 6.30 10.95 -5.27
C ARG A 152 5.28 9.91 -5.70
N ILE A 153 4.14 9.93 -5.04
CA ILE A 153 2.98 9.23 -5.55
C ILE A 153 2.46 10.04 -6.72
N GLU A 154 2.53 9.45 -7.88
CA GLU A 154 1.81 9.97 -9.00
C GLU A 154 0.39 9.41 -8.96
N TRP A 155 -0.51 10.21 -8.42
CA TRP A 155 -1.92 9.95 -8.58
C TRP A 155 -2.23 10.11 -10.08
N THR A 156 -2.54 9.03 -10.71
CA THR A 156 -2.40 8.82 -12.15
C THR A 156 -3.28 9.69 -13.05
N MET A 157 -4.28 10.38 -12.53
CA MET A 157 -5.05 11.36 -13.31
C MET A 157 -4.20 12.51 -13.83
N ALA A 158 -3.16 12.90 -13.12
CA ALA A 158 -2.25 13.94 -13.58
C ALA A 158 -1.50 13.55 -14.87
N LYS A 159 -1.43 12.26 -15.20
CA LYS A 159 -0.78 11.73 -16.41
C LYS A 159 -1.73 11.16 -17.45
N GLY A 160 -3.04 11.37 -17.31
CA GLY A 160 -4.02 10.97 -18.30
C GLY A 160 -4.20 9.46 -18.47
N THR A 161 -3.90 8.67 -17.43
CA THR A 161 -4.29 7.26 -17.41
C THR A 161 -5.71 7.12 -16.86
N PRO A 162 -6.71 6.76 -17.68
CA PRO A 162 -8.12 6.72 -17.27
C PRO A 162 -8.45 5.52 -16.37
N ASP A 163 -7.45 4.89 -15.79
CA ASP A 163 -7.51 3.52 -15.37
C ASP A 163 -7.53 3.33 -13.85
N MET A 164 -7.52 4.40 -13.06
CA MET A 164 -7.59 4.28 -11.60
C MET A 164 -8.87 4.90 -11.03
N PRO A 165 -9.47 4.27 -10.00
CA PRO A 165 -10.67 4.82 -9.38
C PRO A 165 -10.33 6.00 -8.47
N PHE A 166 -10.61 7.22 -8.92
CA PHE A 166 -10.35 8.49 -8.21
C PHE A 166 -11.57 9.09 -7.54
N TYR A 167 -12.57 8.34 -7.35
CA TYR A 167 -13.89 8.86 -6.97
C TYR A 167 -14.01 9.01 -5.46
N VAL A 168 -13.09 9.79 -4.89
CA VAL A 168 -13.00 10.02 -3.43
C VAL A 168 -14.22 10.70 -2.82
N HIS A 169 -15.08 11.33 -3.63
CA HIS A 169 -16.30 11.98 -3.15
C HIS A 169 -17.56 11.13 -3.33
N GLU A 170 -17.55 10.23 -4.30
CA GLU A 170 -18.71 9.41 -4.65
C GLU A 170 -18.71 8.05 -3.94
N ILE A 171 -17.52 7.57 -3.56
CA ILE A 171 -17.34 6.34 -2.79
C ILE A 171 -16.43 6.68 -1.61
N PRO A 172 -16.77 6.31 -0.37
CA PRO A 172 -15.87 6.43 0.77
C PRO A 172 -14.51 5.87 0.43
N THR A 173 -13.46 6.68 0.62
CA THR A 173 -12.11 6.32 0.18
C THR A 173 -11.08 6.54 1.27
N ILE A 174 -10.34 5.49 1.59
CA ILE A 174 -9.23 5.51 2.54
C ILE A 174 -7.91 5.43 1.76
N PHE A 175 -6.94 6.23 2.16
CA PHE A 175 -5.58 6.16 1.66
C PHE A 175 -4.65 5.69 2.78
N VAL A 176 -4.03 4.53 2.59
CA VAL A 176 -3.06 3.94 3.50
C VAL A 176 -1.65 4.14 2.95
N SER A 177 -0.86 4.93 3.62
CA SER A 177 0.56 5.09 3.31
C SER A 177 1.40 4.18 4.18
N VAL A 178 2.04 3.19 3.56
CA VAL A 178 2.71 2.11 4.29
C VAL A 178 4.11 2.52 4.76
N LEU A 179 4.87 3.26 3.98
CA LEU A 179 6.27 3.56 4.29
C LEU A 179 6.58 5.04 4.55
N SER A 180 5.92 5.95 3.84
CA SER A 180 6.26 7.37 3.89
C SER A 180 5.12 8.22 4.47
N PRO A 181 5.38 9.03 5.50
CA PRO A 181 4.35 9.91 6.05
C PRO A 181 4.04 11.13 5.17
N PHE A 182 4.82 11.35 4.10
CA PHE A 182 4.73 12.57 3.29
C PHE A 182 3.81 12.47 2.08
N HIS A 183 3.24 11.30 1.80
CA HIS A 183 2.37 11.09 0.65
C HIS A 183 1.10 11.93 0.65
N LEU A 184 0.64 12.40 1.81
CA LEU A 184 -0.52 13.30 1.89
C LEU A 184 -0.31 14.59 1.07
N ALA A 185 0.94 15.05 0.92
CA ALA A 185 1.26 16.20 0.08
C ALA A 185 1.01 15.94 -1.42
N ASP A 186 1.07 14.68 -1.84
CA ASP A 186 0.83 14.27 -3.23
C ASP A 186 -0.65 13.97 -3.50
N VAL A 187 -1.42 13.67 -2.46
CA VAL A 187 -2.85 13.30 -2.55
C VAL A 187 -3.72 14.12 -1.58
N PRO A 188 -3.64 15.46 -1.60
CA PRO A 188 -4.32 16.31 -0.61
C PRO A 188 -5.85 16.21 -0.66
N GLN A 189 -6.41 15.75 -1.77
CA GLN A 189 -7.86 15.58 -1.99
C GLN A 189 -8.47 14.40 -1.26
N VAL A 190 -7.67 13.43 -0.77
CA VAL A 190 -8.22 12.32 0.00
C VAL A 190 -8.78 12.82 1.33
N GLN A 191 -9.91 12.27 1.74
CA GLN A 191 -10.61 12.71 2.95
C GLN A 191 -10.28 11.87 4.18
N THR A 192 -9.77 10.66 3.95
CA THR A 192 -9.32 9.78 5.02
C THR A 192 -7.92 9.23 4.69
N TYR A 193 -6.98 9.46 5.60
CA TYR A 193 -5.58 9.13 5.38
C TYR A 193 -4.92 8.55 6.63
N ILE A 194 -4.24 7.42 6.46
CA ILE A 194 -3.53 6.68 7.52
C ILE A 194 -2.07 6.50 7.12
N ASN A 195 -1.17 6.69 8.09
CA ASN A 195 0.22 6.24 8.02
C ASN A 195 0.43 4.99 8.88
N THR A 196 1.10 3.97 8.35
CA THR A 196 1.50 2.78 9.09
C THR A 196 3.00 2.70 9.33
N TYR A 197 3.82 3.43 8.58
CA TYR A 197 5.27 3.60 8.66
C TYR A 197 6.10 2.37 8.28
N ASP A 198 5.55 1.19 8.28
CA ASP A 198 6.19 -0.02 7.74
C ASP A 198 5.16 -1.03 7.19
N SER A 199 5.65 -2.14 6.66
CA SER A 199 4.85 -3.20 6.04
C SER A 199 5.09 -4.56 6.70
N GLN A 200 5.42 -4.58 7.97
CA GLN A 200 5.57 -5.85 8.70
C GLN A 200 4.22 -6.46 9.02
N ASP A 201 4.18 -7.78 9.17
CA ASP A 201 2.95 -8.55 9.42
C ASP A 201 2.17 -8.08 10.66
N TYR A 202 2.86 -7.48 11.64
CA TYR A 202 2.25 -6.93 12.85
C TYR A 202 1.80 -5.47 12.71
N THR A 203 2.05 -4.83 11.56
CA THR A 203 1.66 -3.43 11.29
C THR A 203 0.44 -3.34 10.38
N LEU A 204 0.25 -4.31 9.51
CA LEU A 204 -0.84 -4.35 8.56
C LEU A 204 -2.06 -5.00 9.14
#